data_99b582afe1c43afc56640f34edbf0332
#
_entry.id   99b582afe1c43afc56640f34edbf0332
#
_cell.length_a   1.000
_cell.length_b   1.000
_cell.length_c   1.000
_cell.angle_alpha   90.00
_cell.angle_beta   90.00
_cell.angle_gamma   90.00
#
_symmetry.space_group_name_H-M   'P 1'
#
loop_
_entity.id
_entity.type
_entity.pdbx_description
1 polymer ?
#
loop_
_entity_poly.entity_id
_entity_poly.type
_entity_poly.pdbx_seq_one_letter_code
_entity_poly.pdbx_strand_id
1 'polypeptide(L)'
;AEQKKIYIVHGYQASPNDHWFPWLGRKLQLAGHQSKRVMLAESNQPNFENWQKFLSVQIPNLDENTIIVAHDLGCLAVLHYLTARFKTTGGNIKAGIFVAGFKAPLNSTLELNEFVQQAKLDSAVLQRHMPLALSLFSSNDPIVPPPLSLQLGHFLNAQTYEIKQAGHF
;
A
#
# COMPACT_ATOMS: atom_id res chain seq x y z
N ALA A 1 6.13 -15.70 19.34
CA ALA A 1 6.33 -14.43 18.63
C ALA A 1 5.21 -13.46 18.98
N GLU A 2 5.52 -12.19 18.98
CA GLU A 2 4.52 -11.15 19.22
C GLU A 2 3.47 -11.12 18.12
N GLN A 3 2.23 -10.94 18.54
CA GLN A 3 1.13 -10.77 17.61
C GLN A 3 1.29 -9.46 16.82
N LYS A 4 1.21 -9.57 15.50
CA LYS A 4 1.23 -8.40 14.61
C LYS A 4 -0.20 -8.02 14.23
N LYS A 5 -0.37 -6.77 13.85
CA LYS A 5 -1.61 -6.24 13.32
C LYS A 5 -1.36 -5.87 11.86
N ILE A 6 -1.98 -6.62 10.96
CA ILE A 6 -1.75 -6.47 9.53
C ILE A 6 -3.00 -5.87 8.86
N TYR A 7 -2.79 -4.76 8.17
CA TYR A 7 -3.83 -4.12 7.37
C TYR A 7 -3.59 -4.44 5.90
N ILE A 8 -4.65 -4.86 5.21
CA ILE A 8 -4.59 -5.18 3.79
C ILE A 8 -5.42 -4.13 3.05
N VAL A 9 -4.79 -3.42 2.10
CA VAL A 9 -5.39 -2.25 1.45
C VAL A 9 -5.46 -2.48 -0.06
N HIS A 10 -6.68 -2.49 -0.58
CA HIS A 10 -6.94 -2.66 -2.01
C HIS A 10 -6.66 -1.38 -2.80
N GLY A 11 -6.78 -1.47 -4.12
CA GLY A 11 -6.52 -0.34 -5.01
C GLY A 11 -7.72 0.03 -5.88
N TYR A 12 -7.41 0.58 -7.05
CA TYR A 12 -8.38 1.04 -8.03
C TYR A 12 -9.25 -0.09 -8.54
N GLN A 13 -10.57 0.15 -8.64
CA GLN A 13 -11.55 -0.80 -9.15
C GLN A 13 -11.58 -2.14 -8.38
N ALA A 14 -11.26 -2.10 -7.11
CA ALA A 14 -11.21 -3.28 -6.26
C ALA A 14 -11.97 -3.08 -4.96
N SER A 15 -12.10 -4.17 -4.21
CA SER A 15 -12.76 -4.19 -2.90
C SER A 15 -11.95 -5.09 -1.95
N PRO A 16 -12.27 -5.07 -0.64
CA PRO A 16 -11.61 -5.96 0.31
C PRO A 16 -11.83 -7.45 0.02
N ASN A 17 -12.83 -7.80 -0.79
CA ASN A 17 -13.17 -9.19 -1.08
C ASN A 17 -12.51 -9.72 -2.36
N ASP A 18 -11.73 -8.90 -3.04
CA ASP A 18 -11.13 -9.26 -4.32
C ASP A 18 -9.74 -9.87 -4.17
N HIS A 19 -9.28 -10.46 -5.27
CA HIS A 19 -7.91 -10.96 -5.43
C HIS A 19 -7.51 -11.89 -4.28
N TRP A 20 -6.30 -11.72 -3.78
CA TRP A 20 -5.72 -12.53 -2.71
C TRP A 20 -6.00 -11.98 -1.31
N PHE A 21 -6.77 -10.89 -1.19
CA PHE A 21 -6.98 -10.21 0.09
C PHE A 21 -7.66 -11.09 1.13
N PRO A 22 -8.80 -11.75 0.82
CA PRO A 22 -9.42 -12.65 1.83
C PRO A 22 -8.55 -13.83 2.21
N TRP A 23 -7.85 -14.41 1.22
CA TRP A 23 -6.94 -15.52 1.47
C TRP A 23 -5.82 -15.12 2.43
N LEU A 24 -5.18 -13.98 2.19
CA LEU A 24 -4.11 -13.50 3.06
C LEU A 24 -4.62 -13.23 4.47
N GLY A 25 -5.78 -12.57 4.58
CA GLY A 25 -6.40 -12.30 5.88
C GLY A 25 -6.61 -13.57 6.70
N ARG A 26 -7.11 -14.63 6.06
CA ARG A 26 -7.31 -15.91 6.74
C ARG A 26 -5.99 -16.55 7.16
N LYS A 27 -4.99 -16.53 6.28
CA LYS A 27 -3.67 -17.11 6.58
C LYS A 27 -3.01 -16.41 7.78
N LEU A 28 -3.12 -15.10 7.84
CA LEU A 28 -2.56 -14.33 8.95
C LEU A 28 -3.27 -14.62 10.26
N GLN A 29 -4.60 -14.75 10.24
CA GLN A 29 -5.35 -15.12 11.44
C GLN A 29 -4.99 -16.51 11.93
N LEU A 30 -4.84 -17.47 11.01
CA LEU A 30 -4.41 -18.82 11.36
C LEU A 30 -3.00 -18.86 11.95
N ALA A 31 -2.16 -17.91 11.57
CA ALA A 31 -0.81 -17.78 12.13
C ALA A 31 -0.78 -17.03 13.47
N GLY A 32 -1.94 -16.64 14.00
CA GLY A 32 -2.05 -15.99 15.31
C GLY A 32 -1.97 -14.48 15.29
N HIS A 33 -2.08 -13.86 14.12
CA HIS A 33 -2.06 -12.41 14.00
C HIS A 33 -3.46 -11.82 13.82
N GLN A 34 -3.58 -10.52 14.05
CA GLN A 34 -4.78 -9.78 13.69
C GLN A 34 -4.65 -9.31 12.25
N SER A 35 -5.69 -9.47 11.45
CA SER A 35 -5.71 -8.93 10.10
C SER A 35 -7.00 -8.18 9.86
N LYS A 36 -6.89 -7.04 9.18
CA LYS A 36 -8.05 -6.24 8.80
C LYS A 36 -7.92 -5.86 7.33
N ARG A 37 -8.96 -6.14 6.56
CA ARG A 37 -9.06 -5.70 5.17
C ARG A 37 -9.73 -4.34 5.14
N VAL A 38 -8.96 -3.32 4.80
CA VAL A 38 -9.43 -1.92 4.76
C VAL A 38 -10.31 -1.72 3.53
N MET A 39 -11.44 -1.04 3.71
CA MET A 39 -12.35 -0.73 2.62
C MET A 39 -12.22 0.74 2.24
N LEU A 40 -11.84 0.98 0.98
CA LEU A 40 -11.76 2.31 0.39
C LEU A 40 -12.92 2.45 -0.59
N ALA A 41 -13.96 3.17 -0.18
CA ALA A 41 -15.21 3.22 -0.93
C ALA A 41 -15.05 3.91 -2.28
N GLU A 42 -15.96 3.56 -3.22
CA GLU A 42 -16.03 4.14 -4.55
C GLU A 42 -14.72 4.02 -5.32
N SER A 43 -14.16 2.82 -5.30
CA SER A 43 -12.85 2.55 -5.89
C SER A 43 -12.81 2.67 -7.41
N ASN A 44 -13.98 2.74 -8.08
CA ASN A 44 -14.07 2.99 -9.52
C ASN A 44 -13.86 4.47 -9.87
N GLN A 45 -14.11 5.36 -8.91
CA GLN A 45 -13.88 6.80 -9.03
C GLN A 45 -13.24 7.30 -7.74
N PRO A 46 -12.01 6.90 -7.48
CA PRO A 46 -11.38 7.17 -6.18
C PRO A 46 -11.21 8.67 -5.94
N ASN A 47 -11.64 9.09 -4.75
CA ASN A 47 -11.43 10.45 -4.27
C ASN A 47 -10.31 10.44 -3.24
N PHE A 48 -9.27 11.22 -3.48
CA PHE A 48 -8.08 11.21 -2.65
C PHE A 48 -8.39 11.53 -1.18
N GLU A 49 -9.12 12.62 -0.93
CA GLU A 49 -9.44 13.04 0.44
C GLU A 49 -10.29 12.01 1.17
N ASN A 50 -11.27 11.42 0.49
CA ASN A 50 -12.13 10.41 1.09
C ASN A 50 -11.32 9.17 1.46
N TRP A 51 -10.40 8.75 0.60
CA TRP A 51 -9.55 7.60 0.89
C TRP A 51 -8.66 7.86 2.10
N GLN A 52 -8.14 9.08 2.25
CA GLN A 52 -7.38 9.44 3.45
C GLN A 52 -8.23 9.36 4.72
N LYS A 53 -9.48 9.80 4.66
CA LYS A 53 -10.41 9.67 5.79
C LYS A 53 -10.69 8.22 6.14
N PHE A 54 -10.93 7.36 5.14
CA PHE A 54 -11.13 5.93 5.37
C PHE A 54 -9.91 5.30 6.03
N LEU A 55 -8.70 5.65 5.58
CA LEU A 55 -7.48 5.14 6.18
C LEU A 55 -7.34 5.60 7.64
N SER A 56 -7.63 6.87 7.93
CA SER A 56 -7.49 7.40 9.29
C SER A 56 -8.46 6.73 10.28
N VAL A 57 -9.65 6.36 9.81
CA VAL A 57 -10.64 5.67 10.64
C VAL A 57 -10.27 4.20 10.85
N GLN A 58 -9.80 3.54 9.79
CA GLN A 58 -9.58 2.09 9.81
C GLN A 58 -8.17 1.71 10.26
N ILE A 59 -7.19 2.62 10.14
CA ILE A 59 -5.82 2.42 10.64
C ILE A 59 -5.51 3.56 11.61
N PRO A 60 -6.18 3.61 12.78
CA PRO A 60 -6.04 4.76 13.68
C PRO A 60 -4.73 4.78 14.45
N ASN A 61 -4.14 3.61 14.68
CA ASN A 61 -2.93 3.49 15.50
C ASN A 61 -1.81 2.84 14.70
N LEU A 62 -0.64 3.47 14.74
CA LEU A 62 0.56 2.97 14.09
C LEU A 62 1.61 2.70 15.15
N ASP A 63 2.07 1.46 15.26
CA ASP A 63 3.08 1.07 16.23
C ASP A 63 4.03 0.01 15.66
N GLU A 64 4.96 -0.46 16.47
CA GLU A 64 6.00 -1.40 16.04
C GLU A 64 5.47 -2.78 15.67
N ASN A 65 4.21 -3.07 15.94
CA ASN A 65 3.55 -4.31 15.56
C ASN A 65 2.65 -4.16 14.34
N THR A 66 2.59 -2.95 13.76
CA THR A 66 1.78 -2.66 12.58
C THR A 66 2.51 -3.05 11.31
N ILE A 67 1.83 -3.81 10.45
CA ILE A 67 2.29 -4.13 9.09
C ILE A 67 1.17 -3.73 8.13
N ILE A 68 1.54 -3.07 7.04
CA ILE A 68 0.58 -2.69 6.01
C ILE A 68 0.96 -3.36 4.70
N VAL A 69 0.00 -4.08 4.10
CA VAL A 69 0.13 -4.69 2.79
C VAL A 69 -0.83 -3.96 1.86
N ALA A 70 -0.32 -3.29 0.86
CA ALA A 70 -1.12 -2.49 -0.05
C ALA A 70 -0.94 -2.95 -1.50
N HIS A 71 -1.96 -2.71 -2.31
CA HIS A 71 -1.99 -3.11 -3.72
C HIS A 71 -2.34 -1.91 -4.60
N ASP A 72 -1.61 -1.76 -5.72
CA ASP A 72 -1.95 -0.81 -6.78
C ASP A 72 -2.03 0.64 -6.25
N LEU A 73 -3.11 1.35 -6.54
CA LEU A 73 -3.33 2.73 -6.08
C LEU A 73 -3.37 2.83 -4.55
N GLY A 74 -3.76 1.75 -3.88
CA GLY A 74 -3.74 1.68 -2.42
C GLY A 74 -2.35 1.93 -1.85
N CYS A 75 -1.30 1.56 -2.57
CA CYS A 75 0.08 1.82 -2.15
C CYS A 75 0.33 3.33 -2.01
N LEU A 76 -0.09 4.09 -3.02
CA LEU A 76 0.11 5.55 -3.01
C LEU A 76 -0.70 6.22 -1.89
N ALA A 77 -1.95 5.81 -1.73
CA ALA A 77 -2.81 6.33 -0.67
C ALA A 77 -2.22 6.07 0.72
N VAL A 78 -1.76 4.84 0.96
CA VAL A 78 -1.12 4.45 2.21
C VAL A 78 0.15 5.26 2.46
N LEU A 79 0.99 5.42 1.45
CA LEU A 79 2.25 6.14 1.61
C LEU A 79 2.05 7.62 1.94
N HIS A 80 1.03 8.25 1.35
CA HIS A 80 0.67 9.62 1.74
C HIS A 80 0.18 9.65 3.19
N TYR A 81 -0.71 8.73 3.56
CA TYR A 81 -1.23 8.63 4.92
C TYR A 81 -0.10 8.45 5.93
N LEU A 82 0.84 7.55 5.66
CA LEU A 82 1.97 7.30 6.53
C LEU A 82 2.89 8.51 6.63
N THR A 83 3.16 9.18 5.51
CA THR A 83 3.99 10.39 5.52
C THR A 83 3.41 11.43 6.46
N ALA A 84 2.11 11.71 6.35
CA ALA A 84 1.44 12.69 7.19
C ALA A 84 1.44 12.29 8.67
N ARG A 85 1.16 11.02 8.95
CA ARG A 85 1.10 10.50 10.32
C ARG A 85 2.48 10.50 10.97
N PHE A 86 3.50 10.05 10.27
CA PHE A 86 4.87 10.04 10.82
C PHE A 86 5.37 11.45 11.14
N LYS A 87 5.02 12.43 10.33
CA LYS A 87 5.39 13.83 10.60
C LYS A 87 4.69 14.40 11.83
N THR A 88 3.50 13.92 12.13
CA THR A 88 2.67 14.45 13.21
C THR A 88 2.94 13.75 14.54
N THR A 89 2.92 12.42 14.54
CA THR A 89 2.97 11.62 15.77
C THR A 89 4.30 10.91 15.99
N GLY A 90 5.14 10.81 14.95
CA GLY A 90 6.36 10.01 15.01
C GLY A 90 6.07 8.52 15.15
N GLY A 91 6.99 7.80 15.77
CA GLY A 91 6.87 6.35 15.93
C GLY A 91 7.26 5.60 14.68
N ASN A 92 7.31 4.27 14.78
CA ASN A 92 7.67 3.40 13.67
C ASN A 92 6.59 2.34 13.48
N ILE A 93 6.43 1.87 12.24
CA ILE A 93 5.70 0.63 11.98
C ILE A 93 6.69 -0.49 11.66
N LYS A 94 6.24 -1.72 11.81
CA LYS A 94 7.10 -2.89 11.61
C LYS A 94 7.52 -3.04 10.16
N ALA A 95 6.58 -2.93 9.23
CA ALA A 95 6.87 -3.15 7.81
C ALA A 95 5.77 -2.60 6.91
N GLY A 96 6.17 -2.28 5.67
CA GLY A 96 5.25 -2.01 4.58
C GLY A 96 5.56 -2.91 3.39
N ILE A 97 4.53 -3.52 2.83
CA ILE A 97 4.64 -4.39 1.67
C ILE A 97 3.75 -3.81 0.57
N PHE A 98 4.37 -3.45 -0.55
CA PHE A 98 3.70 -2.73 -1.63
C PHE A 98 3.71 -3.60 -2.88
N VAL A 99 2.52 -4.04 -3.30
CA VAL A 99 2.33 -4.97 -4.41
C VAL A 99 1.79 -4.21 -5.61
N ALA A 100 2.49 -4.27 -6.74
CA ALA A 100 2.14 -3.52 -7.96
C ALA A 100 1.93 -2.04 -7.68
N GLY A 101 2.77 -1.46 -6.83
CA GLY A 101 2.67 -0.06 -6.40
C GLY A 101 3.33 0.90 -7.37
N PHE A 102 2.94 2.17 -7.27
CA PHE A 102 3.48 3.22 -8.10
C PHE A 102 3.28 4.58 -7.43
N LYS A 103 4.07 5.56 -7.85
CA LYS A 103 3.93 6.94 -7.37
C LYS A 103 3.93 7.97 -8.51
N ALA A 104 3.85 7.51 -9.74
CA ALA A 104 3.83 8.35 -10.93
C ALA A 104 2.56 8.08 -11.74
N PRO A 105 2.14 9.01 -12.61
CA PRO A 105 0.97 8.80 -13.45
C PRO A 105 1.08 7.55 -14.33
N LEU A 106 -0.07 6.91 -14.55
CA LEU A 106 -0.15 5.73 -15.41
C LEU A 106 -0.67 6.13 -16.80
N ASN A 107 -0.03 5.63 -17.84
CA ASN A 107 -0.52 5.84 -19.21
C ASN A 107 -1.79 5.04 -19.50
N SER A 108 -1.98 3.92 -18.80
CA SER A 108 -3.14 3.04 -18.99
C SER A 108 -4.42 3.56 -18.33
N THR A 109 -4.30 4.48 -17.36
CA THR A 109 -5.43 4.97 -16.56
C THR A 109 -5.26 6.45 -16.27
N LEU A 110 -5.46 7.27 -17.31
CA LEU A 110 -5.25 8.72 -17.21
C LEU A 110 -6.19 9.40 -16.21
N GLU A 111 -7.35 8.80 -15.95
CA GLU A 111 -8.31 9.31 -14.96
C GLU A 111 -7.77 9.31 -13.54
N LEU A 112 -6.68 8.62 -13.27
CA LEU A 112 -6.04 8.61 -11.95
C LEU A 112 -5.00 9.72 -11.76
N ASN A 113 -4.70 10.49 -12.80
CA ASN A 113 -3.62 11.48 -12.72
C ASN A 113 -3.86 12.53 -11.64
N GLU A 114 -5.11 12.98 -11.48
CA GLU A 114 -5.46 13.97 -10.46
C GLU A 114 -5.24 13.40 -9.05
N PHE A 115 -5.64 12.16 -8.83
CA PHE A 115 -5.40 11.46 -7.56
C PHE A 115 -3.89 11.38 -7.29
N VAL A 116 -3.12 10.96 -8.29
CA VAL A 116 -1.67 10.81 -8.15
C VAL A 116 -1.00 12.14 -7.79
N GLN A 117 -1.42 13.23 -8.41
CA GLN A 117 -0.86 14.56 -8.17
C GLN A 117 -1.11 15.07 -6.75
N GLN A 118 -2.19 14.65 -6.11
CA GLN A 118 -2.52 15.07 -4.75
C GLN A 118 -1.66 14.38 -3.69
N ALA A 119 -1.08 13.25 -3.99
CA ALA A 119 -0.27 12.50 -3.04
C ALA A 119 1.07 13.20 -2.80
N LYS A 120 1.40 13.44 -1.55
CA LYS A 120 2.65 14.05 -1.12
C LYS A 120 3.43 13.04 -0.28
N LEU A 121 4.55 12.58 -0.80
CA LEU A 121 5.39 11.57 -0.18
C LEU A 121 6.74 12.18 0.20
N ASP A 122 7.25 11.75 1.35
CA ASP A 122 8.57 12.17 1.83
C ASP A 122 9.41 10.92 2.06
N SER A 123 10.39 10.69 1.21
CA SER A 123 11.20 9.47 1.25
C SER A 123 11.98 9.33 2.54
N ALA A 124 12.56 10.42 3.04
CA ALA A 124 13.36 10.39 4.27
C ALA A 124 12.49 10.02 5.48
N VAL A 125 11.30 10.60 5.57
CA VAL A 125 10.34 10.30 6.64
C VAL A 125 9.88 8.85 6.56
N LEU A 126 9.51 8.40 5.36
CA LEU A 126 9.05 7.03 5.16
C LEU A 126 10.14 6.01 5.50
N GLN A 127 11.37 6.23 5.03
CA GLN A 127 12.47 5.32 5.33
C GLN A 127 12.79 5.28 6.82
N ARG A 128 12.71 6.43 7.49
CA ARG A 128 13.02 6.53 8.93
C ARG A 128 12.03 5.75 9.77
N HIS A 129 10.72 5.88 9.47
CA HIS A 129 9.66 5.34 10.32
C HIS A 129 9.10 4.00 9.85
N MET A 130 9.52 3.56 8.66
CA MET A 130 9.18 2.26 8.09
C MET A 130 10.47 1.63 7.54
N PRO A 131 11.35 1.15 8.43
CA PRO A 131 12.67 0.69 8.01
C PRO A 131 12.65 -0.61 7.21
N LEU A 132 11.60 -1.40 7.32
CA LEU A 132 11.45 -2.61 6.51
C LEU A 132 10.34 -2.39 5.48
N ALA A 133 10.73 -2.28 4.22
CA ALA A 133 9.79 -2.12 3.11
C ALA A 133 10.11 -3.11 2.00
N LEU A 134 9.06 -3.66 1.38
CA LEU A 134 9.16 -4.57 0.26
C LEU A 134 8.31 -4.04 -0.89
N SER A 135 8.85 -4.11 -2.11
CA SER A 135 8.13 -3.79 -3.34
C SER A 135 8.08 -5.04 -4.21
N LEU A 136 6.87 -5.58 -4.41
CA LEU A 136 6.62 -6.76 -5.23
C LEU A 136 5.91 -6.33 -6.51
N PHE A 137 6.38 -6.83 -7.64
CA PHE A 137 5.76 -6.51 -8.92
C PHE A 137 5.91 -7.68 -9.89
N SER A 138 5.08 -7.67 -10.94
CA SER A 138 5.05 -8.73 -11.93
C SER A 138 5.72 -8.27 -13.21
N SER A 139 6.47 -9.18 -13.85
CA SER A 139 7.19 -8.87 -15.10
C SER A 139 6.25 -8.51 -16.25
N ASN A 140 5.01 -8.97 -16.22
CA ASN A 140 4.04 -8.74 -17.30
C ASN A 140 2.77 -8.02 -16.83
N ASP A 141 2.89 -7.16 -15.82
CA ASP A 141 1.75 -6.36 -15.35
C ASP A 141 1.27 -5.45 -16.49
N PRO A 142 0.01 -5.57 -16.94
CA PRO A 142 -0.51 -4.77 -18.05
C PRO A 142 -0.98 -3.38 -17.62
N ILE A 143 -1.09 -3.12 -16.33
CA ILE A 143 -1.65 -1.88 -15.78
C ILE A 143 -0.57 -0.99 -15.21
N VAL A 144 0.25 -1.54 -14.33
CA VAL A 144 1.37 -0.81 -13.70
C VAL A 144 2.68 -1.35 -14.29
N PRO A 145 3.35 -0.57 -15.14
CA PRO A 145 4.63 -1.01 -15.69
C PRO A 145 5.62 -1.35 -14.59
N PRO A 146 6.33 -2.49 -14.69
CA PRO A 146 7.32 -2.89 -13.69
C PRO A 146 8.33 -1.81 -13.28
N PRO A 147 8.84 -0.96 -14.22
CA PRO A 147 9.76 0.11 -13.81
C PRO A 147 9.19 1.08 -12.79
N LEU A 148 7.87 1.31 -12.76
CA LEU A 148 7.25 2.20 -11.78
C LEU A 148 7.26 1.59 -10.38
N SER A 149 7.08 0.28 -10.27
CA SER A 149 7.18 -0.40 -8.97
C SER A 149 8.63 -0.47 -8.49
N LEU A 150 9.58 -0.61 -9.41
CA LEU A 150 11.00 -0.54 -9.09
C LEU A 150 11.38 0.87 -8.63
N GLN A 151 10.87 1.91 -9.29
CA GLN A 151 11.06 3.30 -8.88
C GLN A 151 10.55 3.53 -7.45
N LEU A 152 9.35 3.02 -7.15
CA LEU A 152 8.80 3.13 -5.81
C LEU A 152 9.69 2.42 -4.79
N GLY A 153 10.18 1.23 -5.12
CA GLY A 153 11.09 0.49 -4.25
C GLY A 153 12.35 1.29 -3.92
N HIS A 154 12.97 1.90 -4.92
CA HIS A 154 14.16 2.74 -4.72
C HIS A 154 13.83 3.96 -3.85
N PHE A 155 12.70 4.59 -4.09
CA PHE A 155 12.26 5.74 -3.32
C PHE A 155 12.11 5.41 -1.83
N LEU A 156 11.67 4.20 -1.52
CA LEU A 156 11.47 3.72 -0.15
C LEU A 156 12.70 3.01 0.44
N ASN A 157 13.75 2.84 -0.34
CA ASN A 157 14.89 1.97 0.00
C ASN A 157 14.38 0.55 0.35
N ALA A 158 13.43 0.07 -0.41
CA ALA A 158 12.79 -1.21 -0.19
C ALA A 158 13.58 -2.35 -0.85
N GLN A 159 13.39 -3.56 -0.33
CA GLN A 159 13.77 -4.77 -1.05
C GLN A 159 12.77 -4.96 -2.19
N THR A 160 13.27 -5.27 -3.39
CA THR A 160 12.44 -5.39 -4.57
C THR A 160 12.41 -6.84 -5.06
N TYR A 161 11.21 -7.32 -5.39
CA TYR A 161 11.00 -8.68 -5.87
C TYR A 161 10.17 -8.68 -7.14
N GLU A 162 10.74 -9.18 -8.22
CA GLU A 162 10.03 -9.38 -9.47
C GLU A 162 9.48 -10.80 -9.53
N ILE A 163 8.18 -10.91 -9.71
CA ILE A 163 7.50 -12.19 -9.90
C ILE A 163 7.21 -12.34 -11.39
N LYS A 164 7.60 -13.47 -11.98
CA LYS A 164 7.44 -13.67 -13.42
C LYS A 164 5.99 -13.97 -13.76
N GLN A 165 5.46 -13.22 -14.73
CA GLN A 165 4.18 -13.50 -15.38
C GLN A 165 3.01 -13.67 -14.41
N ALA A 166 2.94 -12.83 -13.35
CA ALA A 166 1.85 -12.85 -12.38
C ALA A 166 0.73 -11.85 -12.70
N GLY A 167 0.83 -11.12 -13.79
CA GLY A 167 -0.16 -10.11 -14.17
C GLY A 167 -0.15 -8.93 -13.22
N HIS A 168 -1.32 -8.40 -12.90
CA HIS A 168 -1.43 -7.25 -11.98
C HIS A 168 -1.56 -7.69 -10.51
N PHE A 169 -1.61 -8.99 -10.27
CA PHE A 169 -1.98 -9.53 -8.97
C PHE A 169 -3.47 -9.23 -8.69
#